data_fd8bb616340a9c1ac82ff6ece19da772
#
_entry.id   fd8bb616340a9c1ac82ff6ece19da772
#
_cell.length_a   1.000
_cell.length_b   1.000
_cell.length_c   1.000
_cell.angle_alpha   90.00
_cell.angle_beta   90.00
_cell.angle_gamma   90.00
#
_symmetry.space_group_name_H-M   'P 1'
#
loop_
_entity.id
_entity.type
_entity.pdbx_description
1 polymer ?
#
loop_
_entity_poly.entity_id
_entity_poly.type
_entity_poly.pdbx_seq_one_letter_code
_entity_poly.pdbx_strand_id
1 'polypeptide(L)'
;MKVAVFGSSGVVGRAILEDLIVAGINYVALSRRPPDLPDSHFVALDLNDASQCHQVVDSHLRDVTHVVYAALYEQPGLIAGWQNDEQMQQNLTMLSNLMAPLSKQSFQLQHITLLQGTKAYGAHVAPMTIPGREREARHPHKNFYWLQEDFLREQAAQHNWAFTIWRPQIIFGHALNAPMNMLAALGAYAALQSHQGLSLSYPGGPSGVMEAIDADILARAIRFAWSNDAFVNETFNITNGDVFRMQDIWPILCDIFNMDAGPPAPRLLSETCYDQETIWTEIVAHHNLKPHSLRGVVGDSFFYADALFNAGGTQPPPPSLLSTIKLREAGFAECVDTEVMLRRWFAKLQDLAILPNPRK
;
A
#
# COMPACT_ATOMS: atom_id res chain seq x y z
N MET A 1 -20.62 -11.68 -10.05
CA MET A 1 -19.66 -11.20 -9.04
C MET A 1 -19.84 -9.70 -8.87
N LYS A 2 -19.92 -9.22 -7.64
CA LYS A 2 -19.86 -7.79 -7.28
C LYS A 2 -18.87 -7.64 -6.10
N VAL A 3 -17.94 -6.70 -6.21
CA VAL A 3 -16.83 -6.53 -5.26
C VAL A 3 -16.98 -5.23 -4.47
N ALA A 4 -16.90 -5.28 -3.15
CA ALA A 4 -16.78 -4.08 -2.31
C ALA A 4 -15.30 -3.87 -1.93
N VAL A 5 -14.75 -2.69 -2.26
CA VAL A 5 -13.36 -2.35 -2.00
C VAL A 5 -13.28 -1.28 -0.91
N PHE A 6 -12.89 -1.68 0.30
CA PHE A 6 -12.70 -0.78 1.44
C PHE A 6 -11.28 -0.26 1.48
N GLY A 7 -11.11 1.05 1.72
CA GLY A 7 -9.83 1.72 1.54
C GLY A 7 -9.52 2.05 0.08
N SER A 8 -10.57 2.26 -0.72
CA SER A 8 -10.53 2.45 -2.17
C SER A 8 -9.67 3.64 -2.64
N SER A 9 -9.44 4.64 -1.80
CA SER A 9 -8.58 5.80 -2.09
C SER A 9 -7.09 5.57 -1.77
N GLY A 10 -6.73 4.44 -1.18
CA GLY A 10 -5.35 4.04 -0.89
C GLY A 10 -4.68 3.33 -2.07
N VAL A 11 -3.37 3.07 -1.95
CA VAL A 11 -2.54 2.47 -3.01
C VAL A 11 -3.12 1.14 -3.50
N VAL A 12 -3.42 0.22 -2.60
CA VAL A 12 -3.94 -1.11 -2.93
C VAL A 12 -5.38 -1.01 -3.44
N GLY A 13 -6.24 -0.29 -2.72
CA GLY A 13 -7.65 -0.17 -3.11
C GLY A 13 -7.81 0.42 -4.51
N ARG A 14 -7.03 1.46 -4.83
CA ARG A 14 -7.05 2.08 -6.16
C ARG A 14 -6.58 1.12 -7.27
N ALA A 15 -5.50 0.36 -7.04
CA ALA A 15 -5.02 -0.62 -8.00
C ALA A 15 -6.04 -1.73 -8.26
N ILE A 16 -6.73 -2.19 -7.21
CA ILE A 16 -7.82 -3.16 -7.33
C ILE A 16 -8.98 -2.60 -8.15
N LEU A 17 -9.38 -1.34 -7.93
CA LEU A 17 -10.43 -0.71 -8.74
C LEU A 17 -10.03 -0.65 -10.22
N GLU A 18 -8.79 -0.28 -10.55
CA GLU A 18 -8.31 -0.28 -11.93
C GLU A 18 -8.35 -1.68 -12.55
N ASP A 19 -7.95 -2.72 -11.82
CA ASP A 19 -8.01 -4.11 -12.31
C ASP A 19 -9.46 -4.57 -12.51
N LEU A 20 -10.37 -4.22 -11.60
CA LEU A 20 -11.81 -4.55 -11.74
C LEU A 20 -12.45 -3.86 -12.94
N ILE A 21 -12.10 -2.58 -13.20
CA ILE A 21 -12.56 -1.84 -14.37
C ILE A 21 -12.10 -2.54 -15.66
N VAL A 22 -10.82 -2.87 -15.74
CA VAL A 22 -10.24 -3.57 -16.92
C VAL A 22 -10.88 -4.96 -17.11
N ALA A 23 -11.18 -5.66 -16.00
CA ALA A 23 -11.83 -6.98 -16.04
C ALA A 23 -13.36 -6.92 -16.29
N GLY A 24 -13.98 -5.72 -16.31
CA GLY A 24 -15.43 -5.57 -16.46
C GLY A 24 -16.23 -6.12 -15.29
N ILE A 25 -15.65 -6.13 -14.07
CA ILE A 25 -16.28 -6.64 -12.86
C ILE A 25 -16.99 -5.51 -12.12
N ASN A 26 -18.25 -5.72 -11.73
CA ASN A 26 -19.02 -4.76 -10.95
C ASN A 26 -18.39 -4.55 -9.56
N TYR A 27 -18.30 -3.29 -9.12
CA TYR A 27 -17.73 -2.95 -7.83
C TYR A 27 -18.45 -1.80 -7.12
N VAL A 28 -18.14 -1.63 -5.83
CA VAL A 28 -18.43 -0.44 -5.04
C VAL A 28 -17.12 -0.01 -4.37
N ALA A 29 -16.74 1.25 -4.59
CA ALA A 29 -15.55 1.84 -3.98
C ALA A 29 -15.94 2.53 -2.66
N LEU A 30 -15.31 2.12 -1.53
CA LEU A 30 -15.66 2.63 -0.20
C LEU A 30 -14.40 3.17 0.52
N SER A 31 -14.48 4.42 0.92
CA SER A 31 -13.46 5.11 1.73
C SER A 31 -14.00 6.46 2.20
N ARG A 32 -13.28 7.15 3.09
CA ARG A 32 -13.65 8.49 3.55
C ARG A 32 -13.56 9.55 2.45
N ARG A 33 -12.71 9.34 1.44
CA ARG A 33 -12.49 10.24 0.30
C ARG A 33 -12.63 9.45 -1.00
N PRO A 34 -13.12 10.06 -2.08
CA PRO A 34 -13.17 9.38 -3.37
C PRO A 34 -11.75 8.97 -3.85
N PRO A 35 -11.61 7.84 -4.53
CA PRO A 35 -10.37 7.51 -5.22
C PRO A 35 -10.11 8.51 -6.36
N ASP A 36 -8.84 8.74 -6.70
CA ASP A 36 -8.46 9.52 -7.89
C ASP A 36 -8.66 8.67 -9.17
N LEU A 37 -9.92 8.33 -9.43
CA LEU A 37 -10.38 7.59 -10.59
C LEU A 37 -11.68 8.21 -11.10
N PRO A 38 -11.77 8.58 -12.39
CA PRO A 38 -13.01 9.07 -12.96
C PRO A 38 -14.11 8.00 -12.90
N ASP A 39 -15.35 8.45 -12.76
CA ASP A 39 -16.57 7.63 -12.81
C ASP A 39 -16.58 6.39 -11.88
N SER A 40 -15.86 6.46 -10.76
CA SER A 40 -15.87 5.39 -9.76
C SER A 40 -17.24 5.32 -9.06
N HIS A 41 -17.80 4.11 -8.94
CA HIS A 41 -18.99 3.87 -8.09
C HIS A 41 -18.61 4.03 -6.63
N PHE A 42 -18.50 5.27 -6.17
CA PHE A 42 -18.00 5.64 -4.85
C PHE A 42 -19.12 5.86 -3.85
N VAL A 43 -18.92 5.31 -2.65
CA VAL A 43 -19.76 5.54 -1.47
C VAL A 43 -18.84 5.99 -0.33
N ALA A 44 -19.10 7.16 0.23
CA ALA A 44 -18.35 7.67 1.38
C ALA A 44 -18.66 6.83 2.63
N LEU A 45 -17.62 6.37 3.33
CA LEU A 45 -17.75 5.55 4.53
C LEU A 45 -16.58 5.81 5.50
N ASP A 46 -16.93 6.14 6.75
CA ASP A 46 -16.02 6.06 7.88
C ASP A 46 -16.25 4.76 8.65
N LEU A 47 -15.28 3.86 8.63
CA LEU A 47 -15.36 2.57 9.32
C LEU A 47 -15.35 2.68 10.85
N ASN A 48 -15.03 3.87 11.41
CA ASN A 48 -15.18 4.13 12.85
C ASN A 48 -16.64 4.39 13.25
N ASP A 49 -17.50 4.75 12.31
CA ASP A 49 -18.93 4.97 12.54
C ASP A 49 -19.72 3.67 12.27
N ALA A 50 -20.02 2.92 13.34
CA ALA A 50 -20.79 1.68 13.25
C ALA A 50 -22.19 1.89 12.66
N SER A 51 -22.85 3.04 12.92
CA SER A 51 -24.17 3.36 12.38
C SER A 51 -24.09 3.57 10.87
N GLN A 52 -23.07 4.32 10.40
CA GLN A 52 -22.83 4.50 8.97
C GLN A 52 -22.50 3.18 8.28
N CYS A 53 -21.70 2.30 8.92
CA CYS A 53 -21.43 0.95 8.39
C CYS A 53 -22.74 0.17 8.18
N HIS A 54 -23.65 0.17 9.15
CA HIS A 54 -24.96 -0.49 9.02
C HIS A 54 -25.79 0.08 7.86
N GLN A 55 -25.88 1.40 7.75
CA GLN A 55 -26.65 2.06 6.68
C GLN A 55 -26.07 1.77 5.29
N VAL A 56 -24.75 1.82 5.14
CA VAL A 56 -24.08 1.58 3.86
C VAL A 56 -24.20 0.12 3.44
N VAL A 57 -24.03 -0.83 4.36
CA VAL A 57 -24.22 -2.26 4.08
C VAL A 57 -25.65 -2.52 3.63
N ASP A 58 -26.65 -1.99 4.33
CA ASP A 58 -28.06 -2.17 3.99
C ASP A 58 -28.44 -1.57 2.63
N SER A 59 -27.88 -0.40 2.28
CA SER A 59 -28.26 0.34 1.08
C SER A 59 -27.49 -0.07 -0.17
N HIS A 60 -26.21 -0.49 -0.05
CA HIS A 60 -25.28 -0.63 -1.18
C HIS A 60 -24.63 -2.00 -1.32
N LEU A 61 -24.62 -2.85 -0.26
CA LEU A 61 -23.79 -4.05 -0.22
C LEU A 61 -24.56 -5.37 -0.11
N ARG A 62 -25.89 -5.37 -0.20
CA ARG A 62 -26.73 -6.58 -0.06
C ARG A 62 -26.42 -7.66 -1.11
N ASP A 63 -26.01 -7.26 -2.30
CA ASP A 63 -25.71 -8.12 -3.45
C ASP A 63 -24.18 -8.31 -3.66
N VAL A 64 -23.36 -7.86 -2.71
CA VAL A 64 -21.91 -8.03 -2.76
C VAL A 64 -21.55 -9.48 -2.47
N THR A 65 -20.70 -10.03 -3.33
CA THR A 65 -20.18 -11.40 -3.22
C THR A 65 -18.75 -11.46 -2.71
N HIS A 66 -17.97 -10.42 -2.94
CA HIS A 66 -16.54 -10.36 -2.57
C HIS A 66 -16.22 -9.04 -1.87
N VAL A 67 -15.42 -9.12 -0.84
CA VAL A 67 -14.93 -7.98 -0.09
C VAL A 67 -13.42 -7.93 -0.17
N VAL A 68 -12.86 -6.76 -0.48
CA VAL A 68 -11.45 -6.46 -0.30
C VAL A 68 -11.31 -5.43 0.81
N TYR A 69 -10.71 -5.84 1.92
CA TYR A 69 -10.44 -4.97 3.06
C TYR A 69 -8.99 -4.48 3.00
N ALA A 70 -8.79 -3.31 2.37
CA ALA A 70 -7.52 -2.60 2.25
C ALA A 70 -7.50 -1.30 3.09
N ALA A 71 -8.48 -1.12 3.98
CA ALA A 71 -8.53 0.02 4.87
C ALA A 71 -7.56 -0.15 6.03
N LEU A 72 -6.88 0.95 6.37
CA LEU A 72 -5.90 1.00 7.45
C LEU A 72 -5.99 2.35 8.13
N TYR A 73 -5.91 2.36 9.46
CA TYR A 73 -5.66 3.54 10.26
C TYR A 73 -4.19 3.56 10.70
N GLU A 74 -3.51 4.65 10.40
CA GLU A 74 -2.17 4.95 10.88
C GLU A 74 -2.19 6.27 11.63
N GLN A 75 -1.49 6.34 12.75
CA GLN A 75 -1.31 7.59 13.50
C GLN A 75 -0.37 8.53 12.75
N PRO A 76 -0.51 9.85 12.91
CA PRO A 76 0.45 10.80 12.36
C PRO A 76 1.90 10.45 12.74
N GLY A 77 2.82 10.56 11.76
CA GLY A 77 4.22 10.20 11.97
C GLY A 77 4.52 8.69 11.90
N LEU A 78 3.51 7.84 11.66
CA LEU A 78 3.56 6.40 11.35
C LEU A 78 4.24 5.50 12.39
N ILE A 79 5.57 5.60 12.53
CA ILE A 79 6.42 4.59 13.17
C ILE A 79 6.04 4.36 14.63
N ALA A 80 5.80 5.42 15.39
CA ALA A 80 5.40 5.35 16.79
C ALA A 80 4.05 4.64 16.98
N GLY A 81 3.14 4.76 16.00
CA GLY A 81 1.82 4.12 16.00
C GLY A 81 1.87 2.60 15.87
N TRP A 82 2.91 2.05 15.26
CA TRP A 82 2.97 0.60 14.97
C TRP A 82 3.01 -0.31 16.18
N GLN A 83 3.38 0.22 17.35
CA GLN A 83 3.37 -0.50 18.62
C GLN A 83 2.32 0.06 19.60
N ASN A 84 1.44 0.95 19.16
CA ASN A 84 0.42 1.59 19.99
C ASN A 84 -0.85 0.74 20.08
N ASP A 85 -1.25 0.38 21.30
CA ASP A 85 -2.44 -0.44 21.55
C ASP A 85 -3.73 0.22 21.06
N GLU A 86 -3.86 1.55 21.12
CA GLU A 86 -5.06 2.26 20.63
C GLU A 86 -5.17 2.15 19.11
N GLN A 87 -4.06 2.32 18.39
CA GLN A 87 -4.04 2.13 16.93
C GLN A 87 -4.41 0.69 16.55
N MET A 88 -3.90 -0.29 17.31
CA MET A 88 -4.23 -1.70 17.06
C MET A 88 -5.72 -1.97 17.28
N GLN A 89 -6.28 -1.47 18.40
CA GLN A 89 -7.70 -1.63 18.70
C GLN A 89 -8.60 -0.90 17.70
N GLN A 90 -8.19 0.28 17.25
CA GLN A 90 -8.95 1.04 16.25
C GLN A 90 -9.02 0.28 14.91
N ASN A 91 -7.93 -0.33 14.45
CA ASN A 91 -7.93 -1.14 13.24
C ASN A 91 -8.81 -2.39 13.37
N LEU A 92 -8.88 -3.04 14.53
CA LEU A 92 -9.83 -4.12 14.79
C LEU A 92 -11.27 -3.61 14.78
N THR A 93 -11.54 -2.49 15.46
CA THR A 93 -12.87 -1.89 15.55
C THR A 93 -13.42 -1.54 14.16
N MET A 94 -12.60 -0.96 13.28
CA MET A 94 -12.98 -0.65 11.91
C MET A 94 -13.43 -1.91 11.13
N LEU A 95 -12.70 -3.01 11.25
CA LEU A 95 -13.09 -4.29 10.63
C LEU A 95 -14.36 -4.85 11.26
N SER A 96 -14.46 -4.84 12.57
CA SER A 96 -15.63 -5.35 13.31
C SER A 96 -16.92 -4.57 13.00
N ASN A 97 -16.85 -3.24 12.92
CA ASN A 97 -17.98 -2.38 12.56
C ASN A 97 -18.52 -2.72 11.17
N LEU A 98 -17.65 -3.04 10.23
CA LEU A 98 -18.04 -3.47 8.89
C LEU A 98 -18.65 -4.88 8.91
N MET A 99 -17.98 -5.82 9.55
CA MET A 99 -18.39 -7.24 9.49
C MET A 99 -19.68 -7.51 10.23
N ALA A 100 -19.96 -6.80 11.30
CA ALA A 100 -21.19 -7.00 12.09
C ALA A 100 -22.49 -6.90 11.28
N PRO A 101 -22.74 -5.85 10.46
CA PRO A 101 -23.88 -5.81 9.56
C PRO A 101 -23.72 -6.70 8.32
N LEU A 102 -22.51 -6.81 7.75
CA LEU A 102 -22.26 -7.53 6.52
C LEU A 102 -22.56 -9.03 6.66
N SER A 103 -22.15 -9.65 7.75
CA SER A 103 -22.42 -11.06 8.06
C SER A 103 -23.90 -11.37 8.27
N LYS A 104 -24.70 -10.37 8.68
CA LYS A 104 -26.14 -10.53 8.94
C LYS A 104 -27.01 -10.25 7.72
N GLN A 105 -26.59 -9.35 6.85
CA GLN A 105 -27.43 -8.78 5.79
C GLN A 105 -27.03 -9.23 4.39
N SER A 106 -25.79 -9.66 4.18
CA SER A 106 -25.33 -10.16 2.88
C SER A 106 -25.48 -11.67 2.78
N PHE A 107 -26.57 -12.13 2.16
CA PHE A 107 -26.79 -13.56 1.88
C PHE A 107 -25.94 -14.10 0.73
N GLN A 108 -25.17 -13.24 0.05
CA GLN A 108 -24.38 -13.58 -1.14
C GLN A 108 -22.87 -13.51 -0.92
N LEU A 109 -22.43 -13.12 0.28
CA LEU A 109 -21.00 -13.02 0.59
C LEU A 109 -20.33 -14.40 0.46
N GLN A 110 -19.31 -14.48 -0.40
CA GLN A 110 -18.57 -15.69 -0.71
C GLN A 110 -17.13 -15.61 -0.25
N HIS A 111 -16.52 -14.41 -0.33
CA HIS A 111 -15.08 -14.27 -0.08
C HIS A 111 -14.71 -12.92 0.51
N ILE A 112 -13.74 -12.94 1.44
CA ILE A 112 -13.13 -11.75 2.03
C ILE A 112 -11.62 -11.81 1.82
N THR A 113 -11.07 -10.76 1.24
CA THR A 113 -9.63 -10.52 1.11
C THR A 113 -9.17 -9.57 2.20
N LEU A 114 -8.19 -9.98 3.01
CA LEU A 114 -7.57 -9.17 4.05
C LEU A 114 -6.11 -8.87 3.72
N LEU A 115 -5.67 -7.62 3.89
CA LEU A 115 -4.30 -7.19 3.68
C LEU A 115 -3.54 -7.10 5.02
N GLN A 116 -2.36 -7.72 5.05
CA GLN A 116 -1.35 -7.63 6.11
C GLN A 116 -0.02 -7.11 5.52
N GLY A 117 1.10 -7.56 6.02
CA GLY A 117 2.46 -7.27 5.51
C GLY A 117 3.53 -7.90 6.40
N THR A 118 4.78 -7.51 6.20
CA THR A 118 5.95 -8.05 6.91
C THR A 118 5.93 -7.84 8.43
N LYS A 119 5.13 -6.89 8.94
CA LYS A 119 4.87 -6.76 10.38
C LYS A 119 4.28 -8.04 11.00
N ALA A 120 3.66 -8.91 10.20
CA ALA A 120 3.21 -10.23 10.64
C ALA A 120 4.37 -11.13 11.09
N TYR A 121 5.57 -10.91 10.57
CA TYR A 121 6.79 -11.62 10.95
C TYR A 121 7.60 -10.90 12.04
N GLY A 122 7.10 -9.81 12.59
CA GLY A 122 7.79 -9.01 13.60
C GLY A 122 8.93 -8.13 13.07
N ALA A 123 9.06 -7.95 11.77
CA ALA A 123 10.14 -7.22 11.13
C ALA A 123 10.33 -5.76 11.63
N HIS A 124 9.29 -5.15 12.18
CA HIS A 124 9.33 -3.80 12.78
C HIS A 124 9.75 -3.78 14.26
N VAL A 125 9.95 -4.94 14.85
CA VAL A 125 10.29 -5.10 16.30
C VAL A 125 11.67 -5.72 16.48
N ALA A 126 12.00 -6.72 15.65
CA ALA A 126 13.25 -7.48 15.72
C ALA A 126 13.60 -8.08 14.35
N PRO A 127 14.86 -8.50 14.14
CA PRO A 127 15.23 -9.29 12.96
C PRO A 127 14.35 -10.53 12.82
N MET A 128 13.78 -10.75 11.65
CA MET A 128 12.95 -11.92 11.35
C MET A 128 13.76 -13.07 10.76
N THR A 129 13.19 -14.28 10.79
CA THR A 129 13.72 -15.42 10.03
C THR A 129 13.65 -15.16 8.52
N ILE A 130 14.71 -15.49 7.77
CA ILE A 130 14.77 -15.28 6.32
C ILE A 130 14.89 -16.61 5.58
N PRO A 131 14.03 -16.78 4.58
CA PRO A 131 12.87 -15.98 4.23
C PRO A 131 11.69 -16.23 5.18
N GLY A 132 10.86 -15.19 5.43
CA GLY A 132 9.59 -15.35 6.15
C GLY A 132 8.65 -16.26 5.36
N ARG A 133 8.06 -17.24 6.03
CA ARG A 133 7.14 -18.21 5.41
C ARG A 133 5.81 -18.23 6.15
N GLU A 134 4.74 -18.39 5.42
CA GLU A 134 3.37 -18.37 5.95
C GLU A 134 3.10 -19.46 7.00
N ARG A 135 3.84 -20.59 6.94
CA ARG A 135 3.76 -21.70 7.87
C ARG A 135 4.46 -21.48 9.21
N GLU A 136 5.23 -20.40 9.34
CA GLU A 136 5.95 -20.10 10.58
C GLU A 136 4.99 -19.69 11.69
N ALA A 137 5.35 -20.00 12.93
CA ALA A 137 4.60 -19.56 14.09
C ALA A 137 4.58 -18.02 14.16
N ARG A 138 3.49 -17.46 14.66
CA ARG A 138 3.37 -16.04 14.89
C ARG A 138 4.47 -15.55 15.83
N HIS A 139 5.10 -14.44 15.47
CA HIS A 139 6.04 -13.76 16.36
C HIS A 139 5.30 -13.30 17.63
N PRO A 140 5.89 -13.49 18.84
CA PRO A 140 5.24 -13.17 20.11
C PRO A 140 5.27 -11.67 20.41
N HIS A 141 4.62 -10.85 19.57
CA HIS A 141 4.45 -9.43 19.78
C HIS A 141 2.99 -9.03 19.50
N LYS A 142 2.55 -7.94 20.09
CA LYS A 142 1.25 -7.37 19.80
C LYS A 142 1.25 -6.82 18.38
N ASN A 143 0.19 -7.12 17.62
CA ASN A 143 0.02 -6.63 16.27
C ASN A 143 -1.46 -6.62 15.90
N PHE A 144 -1.96 -5.56 15.30
CA PHE A 144 -3.35 -5.50 14.86
C PHE A 144 -3.66 -6.53 13.75
N TYR A 145 -2.68 -6.98 12.98
CA TYR A 145 -2.85 -8.07 12.02
C TYR A 145 -3.36 -9.35 12.68
N TRP A 146 -2.84 -9.67 13.88
CA TRP A 146 -3.29 -10.84 14.63
C TRP A 146 -4.72 -10.67 15.11
N LEU A 147 -5.07 -9.47 15.60
CA LEU A 147 -6.43 -9.17 16.05
C LEU A 147 -7.44 -9.29 14.90
N GLN A 148 -7.10 -8.74 13.73
CA GLN A 148 -7.95 -8.83 12.55
C GLN A 148 -8.02 -10.24 11.98
N GLU A 149 -6.90 -10.98 11.94
CA GLU A 149 -6.85 -12.36 11.44
C GLU A 149 -7.66 -13.29 12.34
N ASP A 150 -7.51 -13.20 13.66
CA ASP A 150 -8.25 -14.03 14.61
C ASP A 150 -9.76 -13.75 14.50
N PHE A 151 -10.14 -12.47 14.47
CA PHE A 151 -11.52 -12.06 14.24
C PHE A 151 -12.08 -12.61 12.91
N LEU A 152 -11.32 -12.49 11.82
CA LEU A 152 -11.73 -12.97 10.49
C LEU A 152 -11.94 -14.49 10.48
N ARG A 153 -11.01 -15.24 11.08
CA ARG A 153 -11.09 -16.72 11.17
C ARG A 153 -12.27 -17.17 12.02
N GLU A 154 -12.53 -16.50 13.13
CA GLU A 154 -13.69 -16.76 13.98
C GLU A 154 -15.01 -16.52 13.23
N GLN A 155 -15.11 -15.39 12.53
CA GLN A 155 -16.30 -15.07 11.74
C GLN A 155 -16.50 -16.03 10.57
N ALA A 156 -15.43 -16.41 9.86
CA ALA A 156 -15.51 -17.40 8.78
C ALA A 156 -15.99 -18.78 9.25
N ALA A 157 -15.61 -19.21 10.45
CA ALA A 157 -16.07 -20.46 11.06
C ALA A 157 -17.57 -20.45 11.40
N GLN A 158 -18.17 -19.26 11.60
CA GLN A 158 -19.58 -19.10 11.94
C GLN A 158 -20.47 -18.84 10.71
N HIS A 159 -19.86 -18.44 9.59
CA HIS A 159 -20.56 -18.05 8.37
C HIS A 159 -20.03 -18.83 7.17
N ASN A 160 -20.81 -18.93 6.11
CA ASN A 160 -20.47 -19.74 4.93
C ASN A 160 -19.74 -18.90 3.85
N TRP A 161 -18.61 -18.25 4.21
CA TRP A 161 -17.76 -17.54 3.27
C TRP A 161 -16.29 -17.88 3.51
N ALA A 162 -15.49 -17.82 2.47
CA ALA A 162 -14.05 -18.03 2.50
C ALA A 162 -13.27 -16.73 2.69
N PHE A 163 -11.97 -16.82 3.00
CA PHE A 163 -11.08 -15.68 3.01
C PHE A 163 -9.71 -16.00 2.41
N THR A 164 -8.99 -14.96 2.02
CA THR A 164 -7.55 -15.03 1.73
C THR A 164 -6.85 -13.86 2.40
N ILE A 165 -5.72 -14.14 3.06
CA ILE A 165 -4.88 -13.13 3.72
C ILE A 165 -3.62 -12.93 2.88
N TRP A 166 -3.32 -11.68 2.53
CA TRP A 166 -2.14 -11.32 1.76
C TRP A 166 -1.11 -10.61 2.64
N ARG A 167 0.15 -11.01 2.52
CA ARG A 167 1.30 -10.39 3.17
C ARG A 167 2.26 -9.82 2.11
N PRO A 168 1.92 -8.69 1.51
CA PRO A 168 2.79 -8.02 0.56
C PRO A 168 4.03 -7.44 1.24
N GLN A 169 5.11 -7.30 0.46
CA GLN A 169 6.24 -6.45 0.76
C GLN A 169 5.92 -4.97 0.47
N ILE A 170 6.92 -4.09 0.42
CA ILE A 170 6.76 -2.66 0.17
C ILE A 170 5.96 -2.44 -1.12
N ILE A 171 4.77 -1.86 -1.00
CA ILE A 171 3.84 -1.73 -2.13
C ILE A 171 4.13 -0.45 -2.89
N PHE A 172 4.45 -0.59 -4.19
CA PHE A 172 4.59 0.51 -5.12
C PHE A 172 3.33 0.65 -5.97
N GLY A 173 2.70 1.82 -5.91
CA GLY A 173 1.48 2.11 -6.65
C GLY A 173 1.05 3.57 -6.48
N HIS A 174 -0.01 3.98 -7.17
CA HIS A 174 -0.50 5.35 -7.11
C HIS A 174 -1.64 5.51 -6.10
N ALA A 175 -1.49 6.51 -5.24
CA ALA A 175 -2.58 7.11 -4.46
C ALA A 175 -2.15 8.51 -4.00
N LEU A 176 -3.09 9.44 -3.91
CA LEU A 176 -2.87 10.78 -3.37
C LEU A 176 -3.06 10.78 -1.86
N ASN A 177 -2.22 11.55 -1.16
CA ASN A 177 -2.32 11.73 0.29
C ASN A 177 -2.38 10.40 1.06
N ALA A 178 -1.59 9.41 0.62
CA ALA A 178 -1.45 8.13 1.31
C ALA A 178 -0.32 8.22 2.35
N PRO A 179 -0.46 7.56 3.51
CA PRO A 179 0.57 7.63 4.55
C PRO A 179 1.85 6.86 4.20
N MET A 180 1.76 5.85 3.32
CA MET A 180 2.88 4.96 2.97
C MET A 180 2.94 4.77 1.45
N ASN A 181 3.41 5.79 0.72
CA ASN A 181 3.55 5.75 -0.73
C ASN A 181 4.96 6.18 -1.16
N MET A 182 5.84 5.22 -1.42
CA MET A 182 7.22 5.49 -1.84
C MET A 182 7.31 6.22 -3.17
N LEU A 183 6.40 5.98 -4.12
CA LEU A 183 6.42 6.69 -5.40
C LEU A 183 6.15 8.18 -5.21
N ALA A 184 5.19 8.53 -4.37
CA ALA A 184 4.89 9.93 -4.06
C ALA A 184 6.07 10.62 -3.35
N ALA A 185 6.69 9.95 -2.36
CA ALA A 185 7.85 10.50 -1.65
C ALA A 185 9.06 10.69 -2.57
N LEU A 186 9.43 9.68 -3.36
CA LEU A 186 10.54 9.73 -4.30
C LEU A 186 10.32 10.78 -5.39
N GLY A 187 9.12 10.81 -5.98
CA GLY A 187 8.78 11.74 -7.05
C GLY A 187 8.75 13.19 -6.59
N ALA A 188 8.16 13.46 -5.43
CA ALA A 188 8.14 14.81 -4.86
C ALA A 188 9.56 15.26 -4.47
N TYR A 189 10.37 14.39 -3.84
CA TYR A 189 11.75 14.71 -3.51
C TYR A 189 12.57 15.05 -4.78
N ALA A 190 12.48 14.23 -5.83
CA ALA A 190 13.16 14.49 -7.09
C ALA A 190 12.71 15.81 -7.73
N ALA A 191 11.40 16.10 -7.73
CA ALA A 191 10.86 17.35 -8.26
C ALA A 191 11.37 18.59 -7.51
N LEU A 192 11.41 18.53 -6.17
CA LEU A 192 11.94 19.59 -5.33
C LEU A 192 13.44 19.84 -5.58
N GLN A 193 14.25 18.76 -5.70
CA GLN A 193 15.69 18.89 -6.01
C GLN A 193 15.89 19.46 -7.42
N SER A 194 15.17 18.97 -8.40
CA SER A 194 15.27 19.42 -9.80
C SER A 194 14.94 20.90 -9.95
N HIS A 195 13.86 21.36 -9.33
CA HIS A 195 13.42 22.78 -9.39
C HIS A 195 14.47 23.73 -8.80
N GLN A 196 15.22 23.26 -7.80
CA GLN A 196 16.30 24.01 -7.17
C GLN A 196 17.63 23.91 -7.93
N GLY A 197 17.69 23.20 -9.06
CA GLY A 197 18.91 22.98 -9.84
C GLY A 197 19.94 22.09 -9.13
N LEU A 198 19.50 21.23 -8.22
CA LEU A 198 20.34 20.32 -7.44
C LEU A 198 20.39 18.93 -8.08
N SER A 199 21.52 18.23 -7.89
CA SER A 199 21.64 16.81 -8.24
C SER A 199 20.76 15.95 -7.34
N LEU A 200 20.33 14.78 -7.84
CA LEU A 200 19.51 13.83 -7.06
C LEU A 200 20.40 12.99 -6.16
N SER A 201 20.62 13.46 -4.93
CA SER A 201 21.39 12.76 -3.90
C SER A 201 20.54 11.72 -3.18
N TYR A 202 21.12 10.54 -2.90
CA TYR A 202 20.48 9.55 -2.04
C TYR A 202 20.35 10.09 -0.60
N PRO A 203 19.13 10.20 -0.03
CA PRO A 203 18.94 10.85 1.27
C PRO A 203 19.09 9.91 2.46
N GLY A 204 19.25 8.60 2.22
CA GLY A 204 19.28 7.58 3.27
C GLY A 204 20.64 7.33 3.88
N GLY A 205 20.62 6.52 4.94
CA GLY A 205 21.81 5.88 5.51
C GLY A 205 22.21 4.61 4.75
N PRO A 206 23.01 3.72 5.37
CA PRO A 206 23.39 2.44 4.77
C PRO A 206 22.15 1.61 4.39
N SER A 207 22.06 1.24 3.11
CA SER A 207 20.88 0.58 2.55
C SER A 207 20.87 -0.93 2.85
N GLY A 208 19.77 -1.43 3.38
CA GLY A 208 19.51 -2.87 3.49
C GLY A 208 19.00 -3.48 2.18
N VAL A 209 19.03 -4.82 2.11
CA VAL A 209 18.37 -5.58 1.04
C VAL A 209 16.88 -5.60 1.31
N MET A 210 16.07 -5.30 0.30
CA MET A 210 14.62 -5.22 0.37
C MET A 210 13.95 -5.85 -0.85
N GLU A 211 12.65 -6.07 -0.73
CA GLU A 211 11.75 -6.50 -1.80
C GLU A 211 10.64 -5.48 -1.97
N ALA A 212 10.05 -5.46 -3.14
CA ALA A 212 8.87 -4.67 -3.46
C ALA A 212 7.74 -5.55 -3.99
N ILE A 213 6.55 -4.98 -4.06
CA ILE A 213 5.43 -5.51 -4.83
C ILE A 213 4.75 -4.38 -5.61
N ASP A 214 4.57 -4.63 -6.89
CA ASP A 214 3.74 -3.81 -7.76
C ASP A 214 2.26 -3.92 -7.36
N ALA A 215 1.61 -2.80 -7.10
CA ALA A 215 0.20 -2.78 -6.73
C ALA A 215 -0.71 -3.40 -7.80
N ASP A 216 -0.35 -3.30 -9.08
CA ASP A 216 -1.11 -3.90 -10.18
C ASP A 216 -0.98 -5.43 -10.19
N ILE A 217 0.21 -5.99 -9.86
CA ILE A 217 0.40 -7.44 -9.70
C ILE A 217 -0.38 -7.93 -8.48
N LEU A 218 -0.32 -7.20 -7.35
CA LEU A 218 -1.10 -7.54 -6.16
C LEU A 218 -2.61 -7.58 -6.46
N ALA A 219 -3.13 -6.61 -7.21
CA ALA A 219 -4.53 -6.57 -7.60
C ALA A 219 -4.93 -7.80 -8.45
N ARG A 220 -4.11 -8.15 -9.45
CA ARG A 220 -4.34 -9.35 -10.27
C ARG A 220 -4.23 -10.64 -9.47
N ALA A 221 -3.30 -10.75 -8.52
CA ALA A 221 -3.17 -11.89 -7.63
C ALA A 221 -4.42 -12.06 -6.75
N ILE A 222 -4.93 -10.98 -6.20
CA ILE A 222 -6.16 -10.98 -5.40
C ILE A 222 -7.34 -11.47 -6.24
N ARG A 223 -7.51 -10.97 -7.46
CA ARG A 223 -8.58 -11.42 -8.36
C ARG A 223 -8.40 -12.88 -8.79
N PHE A 224 -7.16 -13.32 -9.06
CA PHE A 224 -6.86 -14.72 -9.38
C PHE A 224 -7.28 -15.68 -8.26
N ALA A 225 -7.08 -15.28 -7.01
CA ALA A 225 -7.42 -16.09 -5.83
C ALA A 225 -8.93 -16.40 -5.72
N TRP A 226 -9.81 -15.52 -6.21
CA TRP A 226 -11.26 -15.70 -6.07
C TRP A 226 -11.83 -16.88 -6.88
N SER A 227 -11.10 -17.39 -7.84
CA SER A 227 -11.50 -18.52 -8.69
C SER A 227 -10.60 -19.75 -8.52
N ASN A 228 -9.81 -19.82 -7.44
CA ASN A 228 -8.85 -20.89 -7.23
C ASN A 228 -8.93 -21.44 -5.80
N ASP A 229 -9.33 -22.70 -5.66
CA ASP A 229 -9.53 -23.37 -4.38
C ASP A 229 -8.28 -23.43 -3.49
N ALA A 230 -7.06 -23.36 -4.09
CA ALA A 230 -5.81 -23.32 -3.34
C ALA A 230 -5.65 -22.07 -2.45
N PHE A 231 -6.49 -21.04 -2.66
CA PHE A 231 -6.46 -19.80 -1.89
C PHE A 231 -7.50 -19.73 -0.78
N VAL A 232 -8.41 -20.69 -0.71
CA VAL A 232 -9.50 -20.71 0.25
C VAL A 232 -8.99 -20.87 1.68
N ASN A 233 -9.26 -19.87 2.53
CA ASN A 233 -8.88 -19.82 3.95
C ASN A 233 -7.36 -19.84 4.21
N GLU A 234 -6.58 -19.37 3.22
CA GLU A 234 -5.13 -19.44 3.22
C GLU A 234 -4.48 -18.05 3.32
N THR A 235 -3.20 -18.06 3.65
CA THR A 235 -2.35 -16.85 3.72
C THR A 235 -1.24 -16.96 2.69
N PHE A 236 -0.93 -15.86 1.98
CA PHE A 236 0.11 -15.80 0.96
C PHE A 236 1.00 -14.58 1.11
N ASN A 237 2.30 -14.79 1.03
CA ASN A 237 3.29 -13.75 0.76
C ASN A 237 3.30 -13.40 -0.72
N ILE A 238 3.58 -12.13 -1.03
CA ILE A 238 3.70 -11.68 -2.41
C ILE A 238 4.77 -10.58 -2.56
N THR A 239 5.63 -10.71 -3.58
CA THR A 239 6.67 -9.76 -3.98
C THR A 239 6.76 -9.69 -5.50
N ASN A 240 7.53 -8.72 -6.04
CA ASN A 240 7.85 -8.65 -7.46
C ASN A 240 8.63 -9.87 -7.98
N GLY A 241 9.40 -10.53 -7.10
CA GLY A 241 10.22 -11.69 -7.43
C GLY A 241 11.73 -11.42 -7.48
N ASP A 242 12.14 -10.17 -7.37
CA ASP A 242 13.53 -9.73 -7.24
C ASP A 242 13.82 -9.11 -5.87
N VAL A 243 15.10 -8.83 -5.60
CA VAL A 243 15.59 -8.14 -4.42
C VAL A 243 16.53 -7.01 -4.84
N PHE A 244 16.55 -5.91 -4.09
CA PHE A 244 17.37 -4.76 -4.41
C PHE A 244 17.83 -4.01 -3.15
N ARG A 245 18.79 -3.11 -3.30
CA ARG A 245 19.09 -2.05 -2.34
C ARG A 245 18.75 -0.70 -2.97
N MET A 246 18.13 0.18 -2.22
CA MET A 246 17.71 1.48 -2.74
C MET A 246 18.89 2.30 -3.30
N GLN A 247 20.06 2.18 -2.68
CA GLN A 247 21.28 2.83 -3.20
C GLN A 247 21.70 2.32 -4.58
N ASP A 248 21.52 1.01 -4.85
CA ASP A 248 21.95 0.41 -6.11
C ASP A 248 21.01 0.77 -7.27
N ILE A 249 19.71 0.97 -6.98
CA ILE A 249 18.73 1.43 -7.97
C ILE A 249 18.62 2.95 -8.08
N TRP A 250 19.36 3.71 -7.26
CA TRP A 250 19.32 5.18 -7.28
C TRP A 250 19.68 5.80 -8.64
N PRO A 251 20.69 5.28 -9.40
CA PRO A 251 20.97 5.75 -10.75
C PRO A 251 19.77 5.65 -11.72
N ILE A 252 18.89 4.66 -11.52
CA ILE A 252 17.68 4.52 -12.32
C ILE A 252 16.70 5.67 -12.04
N LEU A 253 16.58 6.11 -10.78
CA LEU A 253 15.77 7.28 -10.43
C LEU A 253 16.34 8.55 -11.05
N CYS A 254 17.66 8.71 -11.03
CA CYS A 254 18.33 9.82 -11.70
C CYS A 254 18.01 9.86 -13.21
N ASP A 255 18.05 8.71 -13.88
CA ASP A 255 17.67 8.61 -15.30
C ASP A 255 16.17 8.89 -15.55
N ILE A 256 15.28 8.36 -14.70
CA ILE A 256 13.83 8.61 -14.80
C ILE A 256 13.51 10.11 -14.73
N PHE A 257 14.17 10.83 -13.81
CA PHE A 257 13.95 12.26 -13.58
C PHE A 257 14.89 13.15 -14.40
N ASN A 258 15.73 12.57 -15.26
CA ASN A 258 16.74 13.28 -16.07
C ASN A 258 17.60 14.23 -15.22
N MET A 259 18.13 13.71 -14.12
CA MET A 259 18.95 14.43 -13.16
C MET A 259 20.33 13.78 -12.99
N ASP A 260 21.34 14.58 -12.74
CA ASP A 260 22.66 14.07 -12.36
C ASP A 260 22.60 13.42 -10.96
N ALA A 261 23.31 12.31 -10.80
CA ALA A 261 23.47 11.69 -9.50
C ALA A 261 24.40 12.55 -8.61
N GLY A 262 23.89 12.96 -7.47
CA GLY A 262 24.68 13.64 -6.44
C GLY A 262 25.39 12.65 -5.50
N PRO A 263 26.40 13.11 -4.73
CA PRO A 263 26.95 12.31 -3.65
C PRO A 263 25.86 12.00 -2.61
N PRO A 264 25.92 10.85 -1.92
CA PRO A 264 24.98 10.56 -0.84
C PRO A 264 24.92 11.70 0.18
N ALA A 265 23.73 12.14 0.53
CA ALA A 265 23.48 13.25 1.43
C ALA A 265 22.39 12.88 2.46
N PRO A 266 22.73 12.06 3.48
CA PRO A 266 21.78 11.57 4.47
C PRO A 266 21.02 12.70 5.16
N ARG A 267 19.69 12.63 5.12
CA ARG A 267 18.78 13.60 5.74
C ARG A 267 17.41 12.98 5.96
N LEU A 268 16.64 13.53 6.89
CA LEU A 268 15.24 13.17 7.04
C LEU A 268 14.39 13.99 6.04
N LEU A 269 13.73 13.32 5.13
CA LEU A 269 12.82 13.95 4.17
C LEU A 269 11.61 14.56 4.87
N SER A 270 11.15 13.94 5.96
CA SER A 270 10.07 14.47 6.79
C SER A 270 10.40 15.80 7.47
N GLU A 271 11.68 16.10 7.72
CA GLU A 271 12.11 17.38 8.28
C GLU A 271 12.43 18.43 7.21
N THR A 272 12.92 17.96 6.04
CA THR A 272 13.46 18.90 5.05
C THR A 272 12.54 19.20 3.88
N CYS A 273 11.52 18.35 3.62
CA CYS A 273 10.66 18.52 2.45
C CYS A 273 9.28 19.11 2.77
N TYR A 274 8.67 18.83 3.93
CA TYR A 274 7.32 19.34 4.21
C TYR A 274 7.23 20.88 4.24
N ASP A 275 8.29 21.56 4.59
CA ASP A 275 8.32 23.04 4.63
C ASP A 275 8.52 23.68 3.24
N GLN A 276 8.62 22.87 2.16
CA GLN A 276 8.85 23.36 0.80
C GLN A 276 7.55 23.54 -0.02
N GLU A 277 6.43 23.83 0.63
CA GLU A 277 5.13 24.02 -0.06
C GLU A 277 5.16 25.15 -1.08
N THR A 278 5.90 26.23 -0.81
CA THR A 278 6.07 27.35 -1.76
C THR A 278 6.74 26.89 -3.05
N ILE A 279 7.86 26.14 -2.92
CA ILE A 279 8.59 25.57 -4.07
C ILE A 279 7.69 24.60 -4.83
N TRP A 280 6.93 23.75 -4.10
CA TRP A 280 5.98 22.84 -4.74
C TRP A 280 4.91 23.58 -5.55
N THR A 281 4.39 24.70 -5.05
CA THR A 281 3.41 25.52 -5.76
C THR A 281 4.00 26.09 -7.06
N GLU A 282 5.27 26.51 -7.04
CA GLU A 282 5.99 26.94 -8.24
C GLU A 282 6.16 25.80 -9.26
N ILE A 283 6.49 24.59 -8.78
CA ILE A 283 6.58 23.38 -9.63
C ILE A 283 5.24 23.08 -10.28
N VAL A 284 4.14 23.09 -9.51
CA VAL A 284 2.78 22.86 -10.02
C VAL A 284 2.45 23.84 -11.14
N ALA A 285 2.72 25.13 -10.92
CA ALA A 285 2.45 26.18 -11.91
C ALA A 285 3.34 26.04 -13.16
N HIS A 286 4.65 25.80 -12.97
CA HIS A 286 5.63 25.70 -14.05
C HIS A 286 5.36 24.50 -14.98
N HIS A 287 5.01 23.36 -14.40
CA HIS A 287 4.79 22.12 -15.15
C HIS A 287 3.30 21.84 -15.45
N ASN A 288 2.40 22.79 -15.13
CA ASN A 288 0.96 22.62 -15.31
C ASN A 288 0.42 21.31 -14.72
N LEU A 289 0.84 21.00 -13.48
CA LEU A 289 0.39 19.82 -12.77
C LEU A 289 -1.03 19.98 -12.23
N LYS A 290 -1.67 18.87 -11.82
CA LYS A 290 -2.91 18.95 -11.05
C LYS A 290 -2.68 19.77 -9.78
N PRO A 291 -3.61 20.65 -9.36
CA PRO A 291 -3.41 21.63 -8.30
C PRO A 291 -3.51 20.98 -6.91
N HIS A 292 -2.63 20.05 -6.60
CA HIS A 292 -2.49 19.44 -5.28
C HIS A 292 -1.37 20.13 -4.49
N SER A 293 -1.57 20.33 -3.18
CA SER A 293 -0.49 20.72 -2.28
C SER A 293 0.55 19.59 -2.18
N LEU A 294 1.76 19.90 -1.74
CA LEU A 294 2.79 18.89 -1.51
C LEU A 294 2.25 17.77 -0.60
N ARG A 295 1.65 18.14 0.54
CA ARG A 295 1.04 17.18 1.45
C ARG A 295 -0.16 16.46 0.85
N GLY A 296 -0.88 17.12 -0.06
CA GLY A 296 -1.97 16.52 -0.83
C GLY A 296 -1.50 15.40 -1.76
N VAL A 297 -0.26 15.45 -2.23
CA VAL A 297 0.37 14.38 -3.02
C VAL A 297 0.97 13.32 -2.11
N VAL A 298 1.84 13.70 -1.17
CA VAL A 298 2.68 12.74 -0.43
C VAL A 298 2.03 12.19 0.84
N GLY A 299 1.05 12.88 1.45
CA GLY A 299 0.53 12.51 2.77
C GLY A 299 1.64 12.50 3.82
N ASP A 300 1.77 11.39 4.56
CA ASP A 300 2.85 11.14 5.52
C ASP A 300 4.00 10.29 4.94
N SER A 301 4.08 10.17 3.61
CA SER A 301 5.02 9.25 2.94
C SER A 301 6.49 9.62 3.10
N PHE A 302 6.84 10.86 3.48
CA PHE A 302 8.23 11.19 3.81
C PHE A 302 8.69 10.50 5.10
N PHE A 303 7.83 10.36 6.12
CA PHE A 303 8.16 9.55 7.31
C PHE A 303 8.38 8.08 6.97
N TYR A 304 7.57 7.56 6.03
CA TYR A 304 7.74 6.19 5.53
C TYR A 304 9.04 6.02 4.76
N ALA A 305 9.39 6.98 3.91
CA ALA A 305 10.65 6.98 3.16
C ALA A 305 11.86 7.05 4.11
N ASP A 306 11.84 7.90 5.13
CA ASP A 306 12.91 7.99 6.13
C ASP A 306 13.19 6.66 6.82
N ALA A 307 12.12 5.94 7.20
CA ALA A 307 12.25 4.62 7.80
C ALA A 307 12.85 3.58 6.82
N LEU A 308 12.36 3.53 5.58
CA LEU A 308 12.84 2.59 4.57
C LEU A 308 14.25 2.91 4.07
N PHE A 309 14.62 4.20 4.04
CA PHE A 309 15.96 4.65 3.69
C PHE A 309 16.95 4.52 4.84
N ASN A 310 16.49 4.07 6.02
CA ASN A 310 17.35 4.01 7.21
C ASN A 310 18.02 5.37 7.49
N ALA A 311 17.25 6.45 7.33
CA ALA A 311 17.75 7.80 7.51
C ALA A 311 18.24 7.98 8.96
N GLY A 312 19.48 8.45 9.13
CA GLY A 312 20.16 8.55 10.43
C GLY A 312 20.76 7.23 10.95
N GLY A 313 20.53 6.08 10.29
CA GLY A 313 21.15 4.81 10.64
C GLY A 313 22.65 4.78 10.32
N THR A 314 23.42 4.05 11.11
CA THR A 314 24.88 3.87 10.94
C THR A 314 25.27 2.50 10.40
N GLN A 315 24.33 1.54 10.39
CA GLN A 315 24.50 0.19 9.87
C GLN A 315 23.29 -0.16 9.00
N PRO A 316 23.45 -1.03 7.99
CA PRO A 316 22.32 -1.54 7.22
C PRO A 316 21.28 -2.19 8.15
N PRO A 317 19.98 -1.96 7.95
CA PRO A 317 18.93 -2.65 8.70
C PRO A 317 18.95 -4.14 8.38
N PRO A 318 18.50 -4.99 9.33
CA PRO A 318 18.30 -6.42 9.06
C PRO A 318 17.37 -6.60 7.85
N PRO A 319 17.69 -7.54 6.93
CA PRO A 319 16.82 -7.79 5.80
C PRO A 319 15.46 -8.35 6.25
N SER A 320 14.42 -8.06 5.47
CA SER A 320 13.05 -8.52 5.69
C SER A 320 12.55 -9.12 4.37
N LEU A 321 12.93 -10.39 4.10
CA LEU A 321 12.67 -11.06 2.84
C LEU A 321 11.64 -12.19 3.01
N LEU A 322 10.76 -12.36 2.02
CA LEU A 322 9.65 -13.29 2.05
C LEU A 322 9.85 -14.45 1.07
N SER A 323 9.37 -15.64 1.42
CA SER A 323 9.22 -16.74 0.48
C SER A 323 7.88 -16.60 -0.27
N THR A 324 7.93 -16.63 -1.59
CA THR A 324 6.74 -16.67 -2.47
C THR A 324 6.52 -18.04 -3.09
N ILE A 325 7.18 -19.07 -2.59
CA ILE A 325 7.07 -20.45 -3.14
C ILE A 325 5.64 -20.96 -3.09
N LYS A 326 4.96 -20.78 -1.94
CA LYS A 326 3.56 -21.20 -1.77
C LYS A 326 2.63 -20.55 -2.80
N LEU A 327 2.81 -19.26 -3.08
CA LEU A 327 2.03 -18.53 -4.08
C LEU A 327 2.23 -19.09 -5.49
N ARG A 328 3.48 -19.40 -5.85
CA ARG A 328 3.83 -19.98 -7.16
C ARG A 328 3.30 -21.41 -7.30
N GLU A 329 3.38 -22.23 -6.26
CA GLU A 329 2.81 -23.57 -6.21
C GLU A 329 1.28 -23.55 -6.33
N ALA A 330 0.62 -22.51 -5.83
CA ALA A 330 -0.82 -22.27 -6.00
C ALA A 330 -1.19 -21.75 -7.41
N GLY A 331 -0.22 -21.57 -8.30
CA GLY A 331 -0.42 -21.25 -9.71
C GLY A 331 -0.30 -19.78 -10.09
N PHE A 332 -0.04 -18.86 -9.15
CA PHE A 332 0.22 -17.45 -9.46
C PHE A 332 1.74 -17.20 -9.51
N ALA A 333 2.27 -16.99 -10.72
CA ALA A 333 3.70 -16.86 -10.97
C ALA A 333 4.11 -15.53 -11.62
N GLU A 334 3.22 -14.53 -11.67
CA GLU A 334 3.56 -13.21 -12.21
C GLU A 334 4.70 -12.59 -11.40
N CYS A 335 5.63 -11.96 -12.12
CA CYS A 335 6.75 -11.21 -11.56
C CYS A 335 7.04 -9.99 -12.44
N VAL A 336 7.77 -9.03 -11.88
CA VAL A 336 8.24 -7.86 -12.61
C VAL A 336 9.60 -7.45 -12.04
N ASP A 337 10.49 -7.03 -12.93
CA ASP A 337 11.72 -6.34 -12.54
C ASP A 337 11.37 -5.00 -11.86
N THR A 338 11.94 -4.76 -10.67
CA THR A 338 11.60 -3.55 -9.89
C THR A 338 12.02 -2.27 -10.60
N GLU A 339 13.08 -2.26 -11.41
CA GLU A 339 13.47 -1.08 -12.21
C GLU A 339 12.44 -0.79 -13.30
N VAL A 340 11.97 -1.83 -14.00
CA VAL A 340 10.90 -1.72 -15.01
C VAL A 340 9.60 -1.21 -14.37
N MET A 341 9.25 -1.72 -13.19
CA MET A 341 8.10 -1.24 -12.43
C MET A 341 8.21 0.25 -12.08
N LEU A 342 9.38 0.70 -11.58
CA LEU A 342 9.59 2.11 -11.24
C LEU A 342 9.45 3.02 -12.47
N ARG A 343 10.08 2.66 -13.60
CA ARG A 343 9.95 3.42 -14.86
C ARG A 343 8.50 3.55 -15.30
N ARG A 344 7.74 2.47 -15.26
CA ARG A 344 6.32 2.44 -15.63
C ARG A 344 5.48 3.33 -14.69
N TRP A 345 5.69 3.22 -13.39
CA TRP A 345 4.91 4.01 -12.44
C TRP A 345 5.21 5.51 -12.53
N PHE A 346 6.48 5.89 -12.62
CA PHE A 346 6.80 7.32 -12.76
C PHE A 346 6.31 7.89 -14.10
N ALA A 347 6.41 7.16 -15.21
CA ALA A 347 5.80 7.57 -16.46
C ALA A 347 4.27 7.78 -16.30
N LYS A 348 3.56 6.86 -15.64
CA LYS A 348 2.12 6.99 -15.36
C LYS A 348 1.82 8.24 -14.51
N LEU A 349 2.61 8.52 -13.46
CA LEU A 349 2.39 9.71 -12.62
C LEU A 349 2.66 11.03 -13.36
N GLN A 350 3.63 11.03 -14.26
CA GLN A 350 3.93 12.17 -15.16
C GLN A 350 2.80 12.38 -16.18
N ASP A 351 2.27 11.33 -16.79
CA ASP A 351 1.15 11.39 -17.71
C ASP A 351 -0.15 11.85 -17.03
N LEU A 352 -0.34 11.49 -15.77
CA LEU A 352 -1.45 11.97 -14.93
C LEU A 352 -1.29 13.41 -14.46
N ALA A 353 -0.18 14.07 -14.78
CA ALA A 353 0.19 15.40 -14.30
C ALA A 353 0.20 15.51 -12.76
N ILE A 354 0.63 14.45 -12.07
CA ILE A 354 0.88 14.43 -10.62
C ILE A 354 2.33 14.83 -10.33
N LEU A 355 3.26 14.40 -11.17
CA LEU A 355 4.69 14.73 -11.09
C LEU A 355 5.16 15.41 -12.37
N PRO A 356 6.22 16.24 -12.30
CA PRO A 356 6.80 16.86 -13.47
C PRO A 356 7.32 15.82 -14.48
N ASN A 357 7.12 16.08 -15.76
CA ASN A 357 7.77 15.32 -16.80
C ASN A 357 9.04 16.05 -17.26
N PRO A 358 10.24 15.56 -16.94
CA PRO A 358 11.49 16.26 -17.25
C PRO A 358 11.80 16.32 -18.77
N ARG A 359 11.02 15.62 -19.60
CA ARG A 359 11.18 15.59 -21.06
C ARG A 359 10.21 16.51 -21.79
N LYS A 360 9.34 17.20 -21.08
CA LYS A 360 8.42 18.22 -21.58
C LYS A 360 8.82 19.61 -21.08
#